data_5e5fb5d2d308955ee2c47c6f9c3fdded
#
_entry.id   5e5fb5d2d308955ee2c47c6f9c3fdded
#
_cell.length_a   1.000
_cell.length_b   1.000
_cell.length_c   1.000
_cell.angle_alpha   90.00
_cell.angle_beta   90.00
_cell.angle_gamma   90.00
#
_symmetry.space_group_name_H-M   'P 1'
#
loop_
_entity.id
_entity.type
_entity.pdbx_description
1 polymer ?
#
loop_
_entity_poly.entity_id
_entity_poly.type
_entity_poly.pdbx_seq_one_letter_code
_entity_poly.pdbx_strand_id
1 'polypeptide(L)' 'RQAGIRHPKNRLRATAAHWLGCAMDAPIRVLHRWTRPDDDARAVRLETVIDGTAKRITLFRQATGAWSPVWQ' A
#
# COMPACT_ATOMS: atom_id res chain seq x y z
N ARG A 1 -17.65 0.10 19.65
CA ARG A 1 -17.24 -0.26 19.26
C ARG A 1 -16.67 -0.48 18.42
N GLN A 2 -16.59 -0.45 17.97
CA GLN A 2 -15.94 -0.80 17.18
C GLN A 2 -14.80 -0.66 16.98
N ALA A 3 -14.64 -0.18 17.60
CA ALA A 3 -13.28 -0.10 17.88
C ALA A 3 -12.61 -1.31 17.39
N GLY A 4 -11.44 -1.37 17.17
CA GLY A 4 -10.76 -2.51 16.65
C GLY A 4 -11.06 -2.82 15.20
N ILE A 5 -11.99 -2.17 14.64
CA ILE A 5 -12.27 -2.35 13.23
C ILE A 5 -11.16 -1.71 12.43
N ARG A 6 -10.60 -2.49 11.55
CA ARG A 6 -9.54 -1.99 10.71
C ARG A 6 -10.05 -1.80 9.32
N HIS A 7 -9.87 -0.60 8.85
CA HIS A 7 -10.23 -0.30 7.47
C HIS A 7 -9.11 -0.76 6.55
N PRO A 8 -9.45 -1.40 5.43
CA PRO A 8 -8.44 -1.79 4.45
C PRO A 8 -7.53 -0.65 4.02
N LYS A 9 -8.06 0.55 3.96
CA LYS A 9 -7.26 1.73 3.63
C LYS A 9 -6.13 1.95 4.61
N ASN A 10 -6.42 1.82 5.89
CA ASN A 10 -5.42 2.06 6.92
C ASN A 10 -4.32 1.00 6.88
N ARG A 11 -4.71 -0.23 6.60
CA ARG A 11 -3.75 -1.31 6.49
C ARG A 11 -2.82 -1.11 5.31
N LEU A 12 -3.39 -0.74 4.17
CA LEU A 12 -2.61 -0.47 2.98
C LEU A 12 -1.63 0.69 3.23
N ARG A 13 -2.14 1.76 3.83
CA ARG A 13 -1.32 2.93 4.13
C ARG A 13 -0.17 2.59 5.08
N ALA A 14 -0.46 1.83 6.11
CA ALA A 14 0.55 1.42 7.08
C ALA A 14 1.64 0.58 6.41
N THR A 15 1.24 -0.35 5.56
CA THR A 15 2.19 -1.17 4.83
C THR A 15 3.03 -0.33 3.89
N ALA A 16 2.39 0.58 3.17
CA ALA A 16 3.11 1.46 2.26
C ALA A 16 4.13 2.31 3.00
N ALA A 17 3.74 2.88 4.14
CA ALA A 17 4.65 3.69 4.94
C ALA A 17 5.85 2.89 5.40
N HIS A 18 5.62 1.66 5.81
CA HIS A 18 6.69 0.77 6.25
C HIS A 18 7.71 0.52 5.13
N TRP A 19 7.22 0.17 3.95
CA TRP A 19 8.11 -0.14 2.83
C TRP A 19 8.76 1.08 2.22
N LEU A 20 8.09 2.23 2.28
CA LEU A 20 8.66 3.47 1.79
C LEU A 20 9.62 4.11 2.79
N GLY A 21 9.56 3.67 4.04
CA GLY A 21 10.41 4.22 5.08
C GLY A 21 9.99 5.61 5.54
N CYS A 22 8.70 5.91 5.46
CA CYS A 22 8.20 7.22 5.86
C CYS A 22 7.29 7.10 7.09
N ALA A 23 6.95 8.25 7.66
CA ALA A 23 6.06 8.29 8.81
C ALA A 23 4.65 7.88 8.40
N MET A 24 3.90 7.34 9.36
CA MET A 24 2.53 6.91 9.13
C MET A 24 1.62 8.05 8.66
N ASP A 25 1.92 9.26 9.08
CA ASP A 25 1.13 10.44 8.70
C ASP A 25 1.65 11.14 7.46
N ALA A 26 2.68 10.61 6.83
CA ALA A 26 3.21 11.20 5.60
C ALA A 26 2.14 11.12 4.51
N PRO A 27 2.06 12.14 3.64
CA PRO A 27 1.10 12.10 2.53
C PRO A 27 1.48 11.00 1.55
N ILE A 28 0.57 10.08 1.31
CA ILE A 28 0.77 9.00 0.36
C ILE A 28 -0.35 9.07 -0.66
N ARG A 29 0.03 9.13 -1.92
CA ARG A 29 -0.93 9.22 -3.02
C ARG A 29 -1.04 7.89 -3.71
N VAL A 30 -2.27 7.49 -4.04
CA VAL A 30 -2.49 6.34 -4.89
C VAL A 30 -2.41 6.81 -6.34
N LEU A 31 -1.43 6.30 -7.07
CA LEU A 31 -1.25 6.68 -8.45
C LEU A 31 -2.08 5.83 -9.39
N HIS A 32 -2.19 4.54 -9.07
CA HIS A 32 -2.87 3.62 -9.96
C HIS A 32 -3.31 2.37 -9.19
N ARG A 33 -4.44 1.83 -9.60
CA ARG A 33 -4.96 0.57 -9.06
C ARG A 33 -5.34 -0.32 -10.21
N TRP A 34 -5.01 -1.60 -10.10
CA TRP A 34 -5.40 -2.55 -11.13
C TRP A 34 -5.49 -3.95 -10.52
N THR A 35 -5.99 -4.86 -11.32
CA THR A 35 -6.09 -6.26 -10.95
C THR A 35 -5.23 -7.05 -11.93
N ARG A 36 -4.39 -7.93 -11.41
CA ARG A 36 -3.55 -8.74 -12.27
C ARG A 36 -4.41 -9.72 -13.05
N PRO A 37 -4.21 -9.83 -14.36
CA PRO A 37 -5.03 -10.73 -15.16
C PRO A 37 -4.79 -12.21 -14.87
N ASP A 38 -3.60 -12.55 -14.37
CA ASP A 38 -3.23 -13.96 -14.15
C ASP A 38 -3.95 -14.58 -12.97
N ASP A 39 -4.09 -13.84 -11.89
CA ASP A 39 -4.58 -14.41 -10.63
C ASP A 39 -5.58 -13.49 -9.92
N ASP A 40 -6.03 -12.45 -10.57
CA ASP A 40 -6.97 -11.46 -10.00
C ASP A 40 -6.46 -10.81 -8.72
N ALA A 41 -5.16 -10.85 -8.48
CA ALA A 41 -4.60 -10.17 -7.31
C ALA A 41 -4.68 -8.67 -7.50
N ARG A 42 -5.06 -7.98 -6.44
CA ARG A 42 -5.13 -6.53 -6.46
C ARG A 42 -3.75 -5.93 -6.35
N ALA A 43 -3.51 -4.88 -7.12
CA ALA A 43 -2.25 -4.18 -7.10
C ALA A 43 -2.52 -2.68 -6.98
N VAL A 44 -1.64 -2.00 -6.26
CA VAL A 44 -1.76 -0.56 -6.03
C VAL A 44 -0.38 0.06 -6.15
N ARG A 45 -0.30 1.15 -6.90
CA ARG A 45 0.94 1.93 -6.98
C ARG A 45 0.75 3.20 -6.16
N LEU A 46 1.70 3.44 -5.26
CA LEU A 46 1.63 4.57 -4.36
C LEU A 46 2.89 5.41 -4.45
N GLU A 47 2.75 6.66 -4.06
CA GLU A 47 3.87 7.59 -4.11
C GLU A 47 3.85 8.46 -2.87
N THR A 48 5.03 8.74 -2.34
CA THR A 48 5.22 9.78 -1.33
C THR A 48 6.45 10.60 -1.68
N VAL A 49 6.55 11.78 -1.08
CA VAL A 49 7.71 12.63 -1.26
C VAL A 49 8.45 12.71 0.07
N ILE A 50 9.72 12.34 0.04
CA ILE A 50 10.58 12.39 1.22
C ILE A 50 11.78 13.27 0.87
N ASP A 51 11.94 14.34 1.64
CA ASP A 51 13.03 15.30 1.44
C ASP A 51 13.12 15.78 -0.02
N GLY A 52 11.97 16.08 -0.60
CA GLY A 52 11.91 16.59 -1.96
C GLY A 52 12.06 15.53 -3.03
N THR A 53 12.21 14.27 -2.65
CA THR A 53 12.38 13.18 -3.60
C THR A 53 11.13 12.30 -3.62
N ALA A 54 10.58 12.10 -4.81
CA ALA A 54 9.42 11.22 -4.97
C ALA A 54 9.87 9.77 -4.88
N LYS A 55 9.17 9.01 -4.05
CA LYS A 55 9.41 7.57 -3.90
C LYS A 55 8.13 6.82 -4.20
N ARG A 56 8.24 5.77 -4.96
CA ARG A 56 7.08 4.99 -5.40
C ARG A 56 7.26 3.53 -5.05
N ILE A 57 6.14 2.88 -4.81
CA ILE A 57 6.14 1.46 -4.52
C ILE A 57 4.87 0.84 -5.10
N THR A 58 4.98 -0.38 -5.56
CA THR A 58 3.83 -1.16 -5.98
C THR A 58 3.60 -2.27 -4.98
N LEU A 59 2.40 -2.34 -4.45
CA LEU A 59 2.02 -3.36 -3.48
C LEU A 59 1.00 -4.29 -4.09
N PHE A 60 1.15 -5.58 -3.79
CA PHE A 60 0.22 -6.62 -4.23
C PHE A 60 -0.48 -7.21 -3.01
N ARG A 61 -1.77 -7.44 -3.13
CA ARG A 61 -2.52 -8.04 -2.04
C ARG A 61 -2.32 -9.54 -2.06
N GLN A 62 -1.86 -10.07 -0.94
CA GLN A 62 -1.65 -11.50 -0.79
C GLN A 62 -2.95 -12.20 -0.44
N ALA A 63 -2.96 -13.53 -0.55
CA ALA A 63 -4.14 -14.34 -0.21
C ALA A 63 -4.55 -14.13 1.24
N THR A 64 -3.61 -13.82 2.11
CA THR A 64 -3.89 -13.54 3.52
C THR A 64 -4.55 -12.19 3.74
N GLY A 65 -4.61 -11.36 2.72
CA GLY A 65 -5.10 -10.00 2.84
C GLY A 65 -4.02 -8.97 3.13
N ALA A 66 -2.80 -9.41 3.38
CA ALA A 66 -1.68 -8.51 3.60
C ALA A 66 -1.18 -7.94 2.27
N TRP A 67 -0.55 -6.79 2.35
CA TRP A 67 0.06 -6.15 1.18
C TRP A 67 1.56 -6.36 1.22
N SER A 68 2.15 -6.58 0.06
CA SER A 68 3.59 -6.80 -0.04
C SER A 68 4.09 -6.26 -1.39
N PRO A 69 5.30 -5.69 -1.43
CA PRO A 69 5.87 -5.22 -2.70
C PRO A 69 6.30 -6.36 -3.61
N VAL A 70 6.40 -7.56 -3.06
CA VAL A 70 6.83 -8.72 -3.82
C VAL A 70 5.69 -9.74 -3.86
N TRP A 71 5.38 -10.21 -5.03
CA TRP A 71 4.38 -11.25 -5.18
C TRP A 71 4.95 -12.60 -4.77
N GLN A 72 4.25 -13.25 -3.89
CA GLN A 72 4.66 -14.56 -3.39
C GLN A 72 3.86 -15.65 -4.09
#